data_501976fe7a9b668e5f68a62888fc8d14
#
_entry.id   501976fe7a9b668e5f68a62888fc8d14
#
_cell.length_a   1.000
_cell.length_b   1.000
_cell.length_c   1.000
_cell.angle_alpha   90.00
_cell.angle_beta   90.00
_cell.angle_gamma   90.00
#
_symmetry.space_group_name_H-M   'P 1'
#
loop_
_entity.id
_entity.type
_entity.pdbx_description
1 polymer ?
#
loop_
_entity_poly.entity_id
_entity_poly.type
_entity_poly.pdbx_seq_one_letter_code
_entity_poly.pdbx_strand_id
1 'polypeptide(L)'
;MLTDWQELPRAPALPGLFARAALRRGTRGTTLPRRGLACSVSVDPGNLARYRELCGFADDGRLPPTYPHVLAFALQMKLLTASDFPFPLLGLVHLENRIRVLRALGGLGPFRISVTTERLAPHDKGVTFSIITRLEDQLGLLWEGDSRILYRGLRLDGTPPARVEPDPLPLEEIAHWKAPADIGRRYARVAGDFNPIHMTAPTAKLFGFPRAIAHGLWNKGRALSALGERLPDSGYEVEVRFQKPVLLPGEVRLLASTPAPEGQFVLRGRDDLPHMSGAWRATPT
;
A
#
# COMPACT_ATOMS: atom_id res chain seq x y z
N MET A 1 -25.15 -0.54 0.39
CA MET A 1 -25.40 -0.33 -1.07
C MET A 1 -24.51 -1.30 -1.83
N LEU A 2 -25.05 -1.96 -2.89
CA LEU A 2 -24.29 -2.95 -3.66
C LEU A 2 -23.29 -2.25 -4.59
N THR A 3 -22.08 -2.81 -4.69
CA THR A 3 -21.05 -2.41 -5.64
C THR A 3 -21.38 -3.00 -7.00
N ASP A 4 -21.32 -2.19 -8.06
CA ASP A 4 -21.44 -2.64 -9.44
C ASP A 4 -20.09 -3.17 -9.91
N TRP A 5 -19.98 -4.50 -10.06
CA TRP A 5 -18.72 -5.17 -10.40
C TRP A 5 -18.55 -5.28 -11.91
N GLN A 6 -17.42 -4.79 -12.40
CA GLN A 6 -16.97 -4.99 -13.78
C GLN A 6 -15.81 -6.00 -13.81
N GLU A 7 -16.08 -7.18 -14.37
CA GLU A 7 -15.05 -8.16 -14.66
C GLU A 7 -14.28 -7.77 -15.92
N LEU A 8 -12.96 -7.72 -15.82
CA LEU A 8 -12.07 -7.44 -16.93
C LEU A 8 -11.43 -8.75 -17.42
N PRO A 9 -11.25 -8.92 -18.74
CA PRO A 9 -10.64 -10.15 -19.28
C PRO A 9 -9.18 -10.32 -18.87
N ARG A 10 -8.51 -9.24 -18.52
CA ARG A 10 -7.12 -9.20 -18.04
C ARG A 10 -6.80 -7.90 -17.30
N ALA A 11 -5.71 -7.88 -16.55
CA ALA A 11 -5.19 -6.67 -15.93
C ALA A 11 -4.88 -5.60 -17.00
N PRO A 12 -5.24 -4.33 -16.78
CA PRO A 12 -5.03 -3.25 -17.75
C PRO A 12 -3.54 -2.89 -17.89
N ALA A 13 -3.15 -2.38 -19.07
CA ALA A 13 -1.80 -1.89 -19.30
C ALA A 13 -1.58 -0.53 -18.61
N LEU A 14 -0.49 -0.41 -17.86
CA LEU A 14 -0.17 0.78 -17.06
C LEU A 14 0.17 2.05 -17.87
N PRO A 15 0.92 2.00 -19.00
CA PRO A 15 1.36 3.23 -19.68
C PRO A 15 0.22 4.19 -20.04
N GLY A 16 -0.89 3.68 -20.59
CA GLY A 16 -2.06 4.51 -20.92
C GLY A 16 -2.76 5.09 -19.69
N LEU A 17 -2.71 4.42 -18.55
CA LEU A 17 -3.29 4.89 -17.29
C LEU A 17 -2.44 6.02 -16.69
N PHE A 18 -1.12 5.93 -16.75
CA PHE A 18 -0.24 7.03 -16.34
C PHE A 18 -0.40 8.27 -17.23
N ALA A 19 -0.55 8.10 -18.55
CA ALA A 19 -0.85 9.21 -19.45
C ALA A 19 -2.16 9.93 -19.08
N ARG A 20 -3.23 9.17 -18.79
CA ARG A 20 -4.50 9.74 -18.31
C ARG A 20 -4.34 10.46 -16.98
N ALA A 21 -3.59 9.87 -16.03
CA ALA A 21 -3.32 10.49 -14.73
C ALA A 21 -2.59 11.83 -14.88
N ALA A 22 -1.59 11.91 -15.77
CA ALA A 22 -0.81 13.10 -16.01
C ALA A 22 -1.62 14.26 -16.63
N LEU A 23 -2.61 13.93 -17.46
CA LEU A 23 -3.47 14.92 -18.13
C LEU A 23 -4.61 15.41 -17.23
N ARG A 24 -4.94 14.67 -16.18
CA ARG A 24 -6.10 14.98 -15.35
C ARG A 24 -5.78 16.04 -14.30
N ARG A 25 -6.60 17.09 -14.28
CA ARG A 25 -6.53 18.21 -13.33
C ARG A 25 -7.89 18.41 -12.62
N GLY A 26 -7.82 18.92 -11.40
CA GLY A 26 -8.98 19.36 -10.63
C GLY A 26 -9.90 18.25 -10.13
N THR A 27 -10.79 18.64 -9.23
CA THR A 27 -11.86 17.81 -8.66
C THR A 27 -13.06 17.81 -9.60
N ARG A 28 -13.69 16.64 -9.82
CA ARG A 28 -14.87 16.51 -10.70
C ARG A 28 -16.14 16.09 -9.97
N GLY A 29 -16.11 16.01 -8.67
CA GLY A 29 -17.27 15.61 -7.87
C GLY A 29 -16.89 15.39 -6.41
N THR A 30 -17.90 15.09 -5.61
CA THR A 30 -17.80 14.92 -4.16
C THR A 30 -18.22 13.53 -3.69
N THR A 31 -18.42 12.60 -4.61
CA THR A 31 -18.85 11.23 -4.32
C THR A 31 -17.95 10.22 -5.01
N LEU A 32 -17.71 9.08 -4.37
CA LEU A 32 -16.98 7.96 -4.97
C LEU A 32 -17.89 7.17 -5.91
N PRO A 33 -17.37 6.62 -7.02
CA PRO A 33 -18.13 5.74 -7.88
C PRO A 33 -18.48 4.43 -7.14
N ARG A 34 -19.67 3.89 -7.41
CA ARG A 34 -20.12 2.59 -6.87
C ARG A 34 -19.56 1.39 -7.62
N ARG A 35 -18.60 1.61 -8.50
CA ARG A 35 -18.01 0.58 -9.35
C ARG A 35 -16.82 -0.09 -8.66
N GLY A 36 -16.81 -1.42 -8.75
CA GLY A 36 -15.63 -2.25 -8.48
C GLY A 36 -15.09 -2.85 -9.78
N LEU A 37 -13.80 -3.11 -9.81
CA LEU A 37 -13.12 -3.81 -10.92
C LEU A 37 -12.56 -5.12 -10.42
N ALA A 38 -12.64 -6.17 -11.24
CA ALA A 38 -12.01 -7.43 -10.94
C ALA A 38 -11.42 -8.07 -12.21
N CYS A 39 -10.43 -8.95 -12.04
CA CYS A 39 -9.92 -9.81 -13.10
C CYS A 39 -9.22 -11.04 -12.52
N SER A 40 -9.02 -12.04 -13.36
CA SER A 40 -8.13 -13.15 -13.06
C SER A 40 -6.66 -12.73 -13.25
N VAL A 41 -5.80 -13.14 -12.31
CA VAL A 41 -4.35 -12.89 -12.36
C VAL A 41 -3.58 -14.15 -11.98
N SER A 42 -2.40 -14.33 -12.58
CA SER A 42 -1.41 -15.31 -12.14
C SER A 42 -0.13 -14.58 -11.77
N VAL A 43 0.60 -15.14 -10.83
CA VAL A 43 1.88 -14.59 -10.39
C VAL A 43 2.96 -14.90 -11.40
N ASP A 44 3.69 -13.89 -11.85
CA ASP A 44 4.93 -14.08 -12.59
C ASP A 44 6.05 -14.44 -11.59
N PRO A 45 6.64 -15.65 -11.67
CA PRO A 45 7.67 -16.10 -10.72
C PRO A 45 8.91 -15.19 -10.74
N GLY A 46 9.28 -14.66 -11.91
CA GLY A 46 10.42 -13.76 -12.05
C GLY A 46 10.17 -12.39 -11.41
N ASN A 47 8.93 -11.88 -11.49
CA ASN A 47 8.54 -10.65 -10.79
C ASN A 47 8.51 -10.88 -9.28
N LEU A 48 7.96 -12.01 -8.83
CA LEU A 48 7.91 -12.39 -7.42
C LEU A 48 9.31 -12.52 -6.81
N ALA A 49 10.24 -13.18 -7.51
CA ALA A 49 11.62 -13.32 -7.06
C ALA A 49 12.31 -11.96 -6.86
N ARG A 50 12.16 -11.05 -7.84
CA ARG A 50 12.67 -9.67 -7.73
C ARG A 50 12.01 -8.90 -6.59
N TYR A 51 10.72 -9.10 -6.35
CA TYR A 51 10.01 -8.47 -5.23
C TYR A 51 10.55 -8.95 -3.89
N ARG A 52 10.74 -10.27 -3.73
CA ARG A 52 11.35 -10.87 -2.52
C ARG A 52 12.73 -10.29 -2.27
N GLU A 53 13.60 -10.25 -3.28
CA GLU A 53 14.93 -9.63 -3.19
C GLU A 53 14.87 -8.18 -2.71
N LEU A 54 14.02 -7.34 -3.33
CA LEU A 54 13.90 -5.91 -2.99
C LEU A 54 13.35 -5.67 -1.59
N CYS A 55 12.44 -6.53 -1.13
CA CYS A 55 11.80 -6.40 0.17
C CYS A 55 12.44 -7.27 1.25
N GLY A 56 13.38 -8.18 0.89
CA GLY A 56 14.10 -9.05 1.82
C GLY A 56 13.30 -10.25 2.31
N PHE A 57 12.27 -10.66 1.59
CA PHE A 57 11.53 -11.88 1.91
C PHE A 57 12.28 -13.13 1.44
N ALA A 58 12.27 -14.17 2.28
CA ALA A 58 12.75 -15.49 1.89
C ALA A 58 11.85 -16.12 0.82
N ASP A 59 12.36 -17.11 0.10
CA ASP A 59 11.55 -17.97 -0.76
C ASP A 59 11.08 -19.20 0.04
N ASP A 60 9.95 -19.03 0.70
CA ASP A 60 9.28 -20.05 1.52
C ASP A 60 8.08 -20.69 0.82
N GLY A 61 7.94 -20.48 -0.50
CA GLY A 61 6.80 -20.94 -1.29
C GLY A 61 5.51 -20.13 -1.12
N ARG A 62 5.51 -19.08 -0.29
CA ARG A 62 4.35 -18.21 -0.03
C ARG A 62 4.52 -16.85 -0.69
N LEU A 63 3.41 -16.20 -1.05
CA LEU A 63 3.45 -14.82 -1.48
C LEU A 63 3.70 -13.90 -0.27
N PRO A 64 4.65 -12.95 -0.36
CA PRO A 64 4.78 -11.91 0.64
C PRO A 64 3.43 -11.20 0.90
N PRO A 65 3.06 -10.88 2.15
CA PRO A 65 1.73 -10.34 2.47
C PRO A 65 1.45 -8.97 1.83
N THR A 66 2.47 -8.29 1.33
CA THR A 66 2.35 -7.04 0.59
C THR A 66 2.30 -7.23 -0.94
N TYR A 67 2.57 -8.44 -1.46
CA TYR A 67 2.61 -8.71 -2.89
C TYR A 67 1.24 -8.67 -3.60
N PRO A 68 0.11 -9.04 -2.98
CA PRO A 68 -1.20 -8.87 -3.60
C PRO A 68 -1.51 -7.43 -4.04
N HIS A 69 -0.96 -6.43 -3.34
CA HIS A 69 -1.07 -5.03 -3.79
C HIS A 69 -0.38 -4.81 -5.16
N VAL A 70 0.75 -5.46 -5.41
CA VAL A 70 1.46 -5.40 -6.70
C VAL A 70 0.59 -5.98 -7.82
N LEU A 71 -0.06 -7.12 -7.57
CA LEU A 71 -0.99 -7.75 -8.52
C LEU A 71 -2.20 -6.86 -8.83
N ALA A 72 -2.67 -6.09 -7.83
CA ALA A 72 -3.83 -5.21 -7.95
C ALA A 72 -3.52 -3.84 -8.57
N PHE A 73 -2.26 -3.42 -8.61
CA PHE A 73 -1.91 -2.02 -8.88
C PHE A 73 -2.50 -1.51 -10.21
N ALA A 74 -2.49 -2.31 -11.25
CA ALA A 74 -3.07 -1.94 -12.54
C ALA A 74 -4.60 -1.72 -12.48
N LEU A 75 -5.33 -2.51 -11.68
CA LEU A 75 -6.76 -2.32 -11.44
C LEU A 75 -7.01 -1.05 -10.63
N GLN A 76 -6.23 -0.82 -9.58
CA GLN A 76 -6.31 0.41 -8.77
C GLN A 76 -6.09 1.64 -9.66
N MET A 77 -5.05 1.63 -10.50
CA MET A 77 -4.79 2.70 -11.46
C MET A 77 -5.95 2.92 -12.43
N LYS A 78 -6.54 1.84 -12.96
CA LYS A 78 -7.71 1.95 -13.86
C LYS A 78 -8.92 2.56 -13.15
N LEU A 79 -9.19 2.16 -11.91
CA LEU A 79 -10.29 2.70 -11.10
C LEU A 79 -10.07 4.19 -10.81
N LEU A 80 -8.89 4.58 -10.35
CA LEU A 80 -8.56 5.95 -9.96
C LEU A 80 -8.39 6.92 -11.16
N THR A 81 -8.17 6.40 -12.36
CA THR A 81 -8.07 7.21 -13.59
C THR A 81 -9.35 7.20 -14.43
N ALA A 82 -10.39 6.53 -13.96
CA ALA A 82 -11.68 6.50 -14.63
C ALA A 82 -12.34 7.90 -14.67
N SER A 83 -13.18 8.17 -15.69
CA SER A 83 -13.78 9.48 -15.89
C SER A 83 -14.71 9.91 -14.76
N ASP A 84 -15.36 8.94 -14.12
CA ASP A 84 -16.27 9.10 -12.98
C ASP A 84 -15.60 9.12 -11.61
N PHE A 85 -14.29 8.84 -11.52
CA PHE A 85 -13.56 8.99 -10.26
C PHE A 85 -13.35 10.48 -9.96
N PRO A 86 -13.64 11.00 -8.75
CA PRO A 86 -13.74 12.45 -8.53
C PRO A 86 -12.39 13.17 -8.44
N PHE A 87 -11.31 12.51 -8.06
CA PHE A 87 -10.04 13.16 -7.71
C PHE A 87 -8.94 12.89 -8.74
N PRO A 88 -8.02 13.87 -8.99
CA PRO A 88 -6.83 13.60 -9.77
C PRO A 88 -5.89 12.65 -9.03
N LEU A 89 -5.26 11.70 -9.73
CA LEU A 89 -4.33 10.73 -9.12
C LEU A 89 -3.09 11.41 -8.55
N LEU A 90 -2.54 12.40 -9.27
CA LEU A 90 -1.39 13.16 -8.82
C LEU A 90 -1.80 14.07 -7.64
N GLY A 91 -1.12 13.92 -6.51
CA GLY A 91 -1.44 14.63 -5.27
C GLY A 91 -2.25 13.81 -4.26
N LEU A 92 -2.64 12.57 -4.61
CA LEU A 92 -3.12 11.61 -3.62
C LEU A 92 -1.98 11.20 -2.68
N VAL A 93 -2.26 11.13 -1.38
CA VAL A 93 -1.28 10.78 -0.35
C VAL A 93 -1.74 9.52 0.37
N HIS A 94 -0.92 8.48 0.35
CA HIS A 94 -1.19 7.24 1.08
C HIS A 94 -0.90 7.48 2.57
N LEU A 95 -1.96 7.49 3.39
CA LEU A 95 -1.85 7.74 4.83
C LEU A 95 -1.64 6.45 5.63
N GLU A 96 -2.44 5.43 5.32
CA GLU A 96 -2.51 4.19 6.10
C GLU A 96 -2.72 3.01 5.15
N ASN A 97 -2.19 1.86 5.52
CA ASN A 97 -2.47 0.63 4.82
C ASN A 97 -2.65 -0.51 5.81
N ARG A 98 -3.82 -1.11 5.81
CA ARG A 98 -4.16 -2.30 6.57
C ARG A 98 -4.19 -3.52 5.65
N ILE A 99 -3.63 -4.62 6.10
CA ILE A 99 -3.64 -5.93 5.43
C ILE A 99 -4.23 -6.95 6.40
N ARG A 100 -5.14 -7.78 5.91
CA ARG A 100 -5.65 -8.96 6.59
C ARG A 100 -5.24 -10.18 5.78
N VAL A 101 -4.49 -11.08 6.38
CA VAL A 101 -4.13 -12.38 5.81
C VAL A 101 -5.01 -13.43 6.47
N LEU A 102 -6.05 -13.85 5.77
CA LEU A 102 -7.07 -14.76 6.33
C LEU A 102 -6.62 -16.22 6.25
N ARG A 103 -5.95 -16.57 5.14
CA ARG A 103 -5.41 -17.91 4.88
C ARG A 103 -3.99 -17.77 4.32
N ALA A 104 -3.19 -18.83 4.42
CA ALA A 104 -1.83 -18.85 3.87
C ALA A 104 -1.83 -18.50 2.37
N LEU A 105 -0.97 -17.55 1.98
CA LEU A 105 -0.87 -17.04 0.61
C LEU A 105 -0.01 -17.97 -0.26
N GLY A 106 -0.47 -19.19 -0.49
CA GLY A 106 0.26 -20.20 -1.28
C GLY A 106 -0.05 -20.12 -2.78
N GLY A 107 0.87 -20.72 -3.59
CA GLY A 107 0.68 -20.92 -5.03
C GLY A 107 0.92 -19.67 -5.89
N LEU A 108 0.78 -19.88 -7.19
CA LEU A 108 0.98 -18.86 -8.23
C LEU A 108 -0.34 -18.46 -8.94
N GLY A 109 -1.47 -18.90 -8.44
CA GLY A 109 -2.79 -18.68 -9.01
C GLY A 109 -3.28 -19.79 -9.96
N PRO A 110 -4.34 -19.56 -10.74
CA PRO A 110 -4.98 -18.26 -10.90
C PRO A 110 -5.72 -17.77 -9.64
N PHE A 111 -5.63 -16.48 -9.40
CA PHE A 111 -6.37 -15.79 -8.36
C PHE A 111 -7.37 -14.82 -8.99
N ARG A 112 -8.47 -14.57 -8.32
CA ARG A 112 -9.32 -13.42 -8.61
C ARG A 112 -8.85 -12.23 -7.77
N ILE A 113 -8.49 -11.13 -8.41
CA ILE A 113 -8.19 -9.88 -7.72
C ILE A 113 -9.27 -8.85 -8.00
N SER A 114 -9.70 -8.15 -6.96
CA SER A 114 -10.75 -7.13 -7.07
C SER A 114 -10.40 -5.86 -6.31
N VAL A 115 -10.88 -4.72 -6.81
CA VAL A 115 -10.64 -3.40 -6.22
C VAL A 115 -11.90 -2.56 -6.25
N THR A 116 -12.14 -1.80 -5.17
CA THR A 116 -13.22 -0.80 -5.08
C THR A 116 -12.77 0.39 -4.24
N THR A 117 -13.52 1.50 -4.30
CA THR A 117 -13.29 2.65 -3.43
C THR A 117 -14.48 2.89 -2.51
N GLU A 118 -14.19 3.17 -1.24
CA GLU A 118 -15.18 3.27 -0.18
C GLU A 118 -14.82 4.34 0.86
N ARG A 119 -15.75 4.62 1.76
CA ARG A 119 -15.50 5.37 3.01
C ARG A 119 -14.93 6.76 2.78
N LEU A 120 -15.54 7.53 1.86
CA LEU A 120 -15.22 8.95 1.74
C LEU A 120 -15.61 9.66 3.04
N ALA A 121 -14.65 10.35 3.66
CA ALA A 121 -14.84 10.99 4.95
C ALA A 121 -14.08 12.33 5.03
N PRO A 122 -14.53 13.29 5.86
CA PRO A 122 -13.79 14.50 6.14
C PRO A 122 -12.45 14.19 6.83
N HIS A 123 -11.48 15.06 6.63
CA HIS A 123 -10.16 15.04 7.25
C HIS A 123 -9.65 16.47 7.43
N ASP A 124 -8.83 16.76 8.45
CA ASP A 124 -8.31 18.11 8.74
C ASP A 124 -7.59 18.77 7.55
N LYS A 125 -6.98 17.96 6.69
CA LYS A 125 -6.22 18.41 5.51
C LYS A 125 -6.95 18.21 4.20
N GLY A 126 -8.24 17.83 4.21
CA GLY A 126 -9.00 17.54 3.00
C GLY A 126 -10.06 16.47 3.20
N VAL A 127 -10.03 15.43 2.37
CA VAL A 127 -10.89 14.26 2.49
C VAL A 127 -10.07 12.98 2.42
N THR A 128 -10.53 11.93 3.08
CA THR A 128 -9.95 10.59 2.93
C THR A 128 -10.93 9.64 2.29
N PHE A 129 -10.41 8.63 1.60
CA PHE A 129 -11.18 7.48 1.12
C PHE A 129 -10.31 6.23 1.18
N SER A 130 -10.95 5.06 1.15
CA SER A 130 -10.29 3.76 1.14
C SER A 130 -10.28 3.16 -0.25
N ILE A 131 -9.17 2.53 -0.64
CA ILE A 131 -9.09 1.59 -1.74
C ILE A 131 -9.07 0.20 -1.13
N ILE A 132 -10.15 -0.57 -1.34
CA ILE A 132 -10.25 -1.94 -0.88
C ILE A 132 -9.79 -2.86 -2.00
N THR A 133 -8.89 -3.77 -1.66
CA THR A 133 -8.34 -4.77 -2.59
C THR A 133 -8.53 -6.15 -1.98
N ARG A 134 -9.02 -7.11 -2.75
CA ARG A 134 -9.21 -8.50 -2.32
C ARG A 134 -8.50 -9.46 -3.25
N LEU A 135 -7.89 -10.48 -2.69
CA LEU A 135 -7.34 -11.62 -3.40
C LEU A 135 -8.12 -12.87 -2.98
N GLU A 136 -8.63 -13.59 -3.96
CA GLU A 136 -9.45 -14.79 -3.77
C GLU A 136 -8.89 -15.94 -4.62
N ASP A 137 -9.00 -17.16 -4.11
CA ASP A 137 -8.83 -18.40 -4.84
C ASP A 137 -10.17 -19.12 -4.98
N GLN A 138 -10.15 -20.39 -5.41
CA GLN A 138 -11.34 -21.22 -5.55
C GLN A 138 -12.07 -21.50 -4.21
N LEU A 139 -11.38 -21.35 -3.08
CA LEU A 139 -11.90 -21.55 -1.74
C LEU A 139 -12.39 -20.23 -1.09
N GLY A 140 -12.30 -19.11 -1.83
CA GLY A 140 -12.76 -17.79 -1.39
C GLY A 140 -11.62 -16.85 -0.96
N LEU A 141 -11.94 -15.92 -0.06
CA LEU A 141 -11.05 -14.82 0.31
C LEU A 141 -9.79 -15.30 1.03
N LEU A 142 -8.63 -14.93 0.48
CA LEU A 142 -7.30 -15.18 1.04
C LEU A 142 -6.76 -13.96 1.79
N TRP A 143 -6.94 -12.78 1.19
CA TRP A 143 -6.30 -11.57 1.63
C TRP A 143 -7.15 -10.34 1.29
N GLU A 144 -7.15 -9.37 2.19
CA GLU A 144 -7.77 -8.07 1.99
C GLU A 144 -6.79 -6.96 2.37
N GLY A 145 -6.69 -5.95 1.51
CA GLY A 145 -5.95 -4.72 1.76
C GLY A 145 -6.87 -3.51 1.75
N ASP A 146 -6.67 -2.62 2.72
CA ASP A 146 -7.33 -1.32 2.81
C ASP A 146 -6.27 -0.23 2.79
N SER A 147 -6.25 0.55 1.72
CA SER A 147 -5.36 1.70 1.57
C SER A 147 -6.14 2.98 1.79
N ARG A 148 -5.87 3.68 2.89
CA ARG A 148 -6.48 4.97 3.18
C ARG A 148 -5.71 6.10 2.51
N ILE A 149 -6.39 6.81 1.62
CA ILE A 149 -5.81 7.85 0.77
C ILE A 149 -6.36 9.22 1.15
N LEU A 150 -5.50 10.22 1.25
CA LEU A 150 -5.85 11.62 1.45
C LEU A 150 -5.83 12.35 0.11
N TYR A 151 -6.89 13.13 -0.14
CA TYR A 151 -6.93 14.16 -1.17
C TYR A 151 -7.15 15.53 -0.52
N ARG A 152 -6.26 16.48 -0.81
CA ARG A 152 -6.26 17.81 -0.19
C ARG A 152 -7.11 18.86 -0.92
N GLY A 153 -7.55 18.56 -2.13
CA GLY A 153 -8.25 19.50 -3.01
C GLY A 153 -9.76 19.58 -2.81
N LEU A 154 -10.30 18.93 -1.78
CA LEU A 154 -11.72 18.97 -1.40
C LEU A 154 -11.83 19.04 0.12
N ARG A 155 -12.87 19.71 0.60
CA ARG A 155 -13.29 19.65 2.01
C ARG A 155 -14.75 19.20 2.07
N LEU A 156 -15.05 18.38 3.04
CA LEU A 156 -16.40 17.96 3.39
C LEU A 156 -16.71 18.45 4.80
N ASP A 157 -17.96 18.81 5.04
CA ASP A 157 -18.45 19.10 6.36
C ASP A 157 -18.49 17.85 7.22
N GLY A 158 -18.31 18.01 8.51
CA GLY A 158 -18.34 16.92 9.49
C GLY A 158 -17.02 16.75 10.26
N THR A 159 -17.09 15.93 11.29
CA THR A 159 -15.92 15.61 12.13
C THR A 159 -15.15 14.46 11.50
N PRO A 160 -13.80 14.56 11.36
CA PRO A 160 -12.98 13.44 10.97
C PRO A 160 -13.23 12.22 11.89
N PRO A 161 -13.25 11.00 11.35
CA PRO A 161 -13.37 9.79 12.16
C PRO A 161 -12.34 9.76 13.28
N ALA A 162 -12.79 9.53 14.51
CA ALA A 162 -11.91 9.38 15.66
C ALA A 162 -10.94 8.22 15.44
N ARG A 163 -9.72 8.40 15.88
CA ARG A 163 -8.69 7.36 15.86
C ARG A 163 -8.41 6.91 17.28
N VAL A 164 -8.37 5.62 17.48
CA VAL A 164 -7.87 5.01 18.70
C VAL A 164 -6.40 4.66 18.47
N GLU A 165 -5.50 5.31 19.18
CA GLU A 165 -4.09 4.92 19.20
C GLU A 165 -3.93 3.79 20.23
N PRO A 166 -3.23 2.71 19.89
CA PRO A 166 -2.98 1.64 20.86
C PRO A 166 -2.02 2.15 21.96
N ASP A 167 -2.15 1.60 23.16
CA ASP A 167 -1.21 1.87 24.24
C ASP A 167 0.21 1.51 23.81
N PRO A 168 1.21 2.38 24.08
CA PRO A 168 2.56 2.16 23.59
C PRO A 168 3.22 0.96 24.28
N LEU A 169 3.79 0.06 23.48
CA LEU A 169 4.59 -1.07 23.96
C LEU A 169 6.08 -0.71 23.97
N PRO A 170 6.91 -1.34 24.83
CA PRO A 170 8.35 -1.27 24.72
C PRO A 170 8.82 -1.82 23.38
N LEU A 171 9.73 -1.11 22.71
CA LEU A 171 10.23 -1.47 21.39
C LEU A 171 11.76 -1.60 21.44
N GLU A 172 12.28 -2.64 20.78
CA GLU A 172 13.70 -2.89 20.61
C GLU A 172 14.06 -2.82 19.12
N GLU A 173 15.27 -2.37 18.79
CA GLU A 173 15.76 -2.38 17.42
C GLU A 173 15.99 -3.82 16.97
N ILE A 174 15.30 -4.23 15.89
CA ILE A 174 15.36 -5.58 15.35
C ILE A 174 16.02 -5.65 13.98
N ALA A 175 16.10 -4.53 13.26
CA ALA A 175 16.70 -4.47 11.94
C ALA A 175 17.08 -3.03 11.58
N HIS A 176 18.06 -2.93 10.68
CA HIS A 176 18.51 -1.67 10.12
C HIS A 176 18.94 -1.89 8.66
N TRP A 177 18.62 -0.94 7.79
CA TRP A 177 19.00 -1.03 6.39
C TRP A 177 19.14 0.33 5.71
N LYS A 178 19.93 0.34 4.63
CA LYS A 178 20.04 1.48 3.72
C LYS A 178 18.94 1.43 2.68
N ALA A 179 18.36 2.59 2.38
CA ALA A 179 17.48 2.81 1.25
C ALA A 179 18.31 3.45 0.11
N PRO A 180 18.76 2.69 -0.90
CA PRO A 180 19.63 3.20 -1.95
C PRO A 180 18.96 4.28 -2.80
N ALA A 181 19.74 5.15 -3.46
CA ALA A 181 19.22 6.22 -4.30
C ALA A 181 18.34 5.73 -5.48
N ASP A 182 18.49 4.49 -5.89
CA ASP A 182 17.78 3.88 -7.01
C ASP A 182 16.61 2.98 -6.59
N ILE A 183 16.38 2.78 -5.27
CA ILE A 183 15.36 1.85 -4.79
C ILE A 183 13.96 2.22 -5.28
N GLY A 184 13.65 3.51 -5.41
CA GLY A 184 12.38 3.96 -5.97
C GLY A 184 12.16 3.41 -7.38
N ARG A 185 13.16 3.53 -8.25
CA ARG A 185 13.10 3.00 -9.63
C ARG A 185 13.09 1.47 -9.68
N ARG A 186 13.86 0.81 -8.81
CA ARG A 186 13.89 -0.67 -8.73
C ARG A 186 12.52 -1.19 -8.30
N TYR A 187 11.94 -0.62 -7.26
CA TYR A 187 10.62 -1.02 -6.77
C TYR A 187 9.52 -0.71 -7.80
N ALA A 188 9.56 0.45 -8.46
CA ALA A 188 8.61 0.80 -9.51
C ALA A 188 8.55 -0.23 -10.65
N ARG A 189 9.70 -0.79 -11.06
CA ARG A 189 9.75 -1.84 -12.11
C ARG A 189 9.04 -3.12 -11.70
N VAL A 190 9.00 -3.43 -10.42
CA VAL A 190 8.35 -4.63 -9.88
C VAL A 190 6.90 -4.38 -9.53
N ALA A 191 6.61 -3.25 -8.88
CA ALA A 191 5.27 -2.91 -8.39
C ALA A 191 4.40 -2.18 -9.42
N GLY A 192 4.99 -1.66 -10.50
CA GLY A 192 4.28 -0.86 -11.49
C GLY A 192 4.05 0.60 -11.09
N ASP A 193 4.44 1.02 -9.89
CA ASP A 193 4.22 2.38 -9.39
C ASP A 193 5.33 3.35 -9.83
N PHE A 194 5.15 3.93 -11.00
CA PHE A 194 6.07 4.93 -11.58
C PHE A 194 5.69 6.37 -11.19
N ASN A 195 5.13 6.59 -10.01
CA ASN A 195 4.86 7.95 -9.54
C ASN A 195 6.17 8.79 -9.53
N PRO A 196 6.18 9.97 -10.18
CA PRO A 196 7.39 10.79 -10.33
C PRO A 196 8.15 11.13 -9.05
N ILE A 197 7.46 11.14 -7.89
CA ILE A 197 8.08 11.44 -6.59
C ILE A 197 9.14 10.39 -6.17
N HIS A 198 9.08 9.19 -6.74
CA HIS A 198 9.97 8.08 -6.41
C HIS A 198 11.12 7.92 -7.41
N MET A 199 11.05 8.61 -8.57
CA MET A 199 11.93 8.33 -9.70
C MET A 199 13.27 9.03 -9.59
N THR A 200 13.27 10.37 -9.48
CA THR A 200 14.47 11.20 -9.46
C THR A 200 14.28 12.42 -8.57
N ALA A 201 15.39 13.07 -8.17
CA ALA A 201 15.30 14.32 -7.41
C ALA A 201 14.61 15.46 -8.21
N PRO A 202 14.90 15.68 -9.52
CA PRO A 202 14.19 16.69 -10.29
C PRO A 202 12.67 16.45 -10.34
N THR A 203 12.23 15.21 -10.60
CA THR A 203 10.79 14.90 -10.66
C THR A 203 10.11 15.02 -9.30
N ALA A 204 10.77 14.64 -8.21
CA ALA A 204 10.25 14.76 -6.86
C ALA A 204 10.11 16.24 -6.42
N LYS A 205 11.02 17.12 -6.84
CA LYS A 205 10.97 18.56 -6.56
C LYS A 205 9.71 19.24 -7.11
N LEU A 206 9.18 18.78 -8.25
CA LEU A 206 7.92 19.28 -8.81
C LEU A 206 6.72 19.04 -7.88
N PHE A 207 6.86 18.12 -6.92
CA PHE A 207 5.83 17.78 -5.93
C PHE A 207 6.21 18.21 -4.50
N GLY A 208 7.22 19.08 -4.33
CA GLY A 208 7.61 19.66 -3.05
C GLY A 208 8.57 18.80 -2.21
N PHE A 209 9.15 17.72 -2.77
CA PHE A 209 10.15 16.91 -2.08
C PHE A 209 11.56 17.32 -2.50
N PRO A 210 12.51 17.48 -1.56
CA PRO A 210 13.89 17.90 -1.89
C PRO A 210 14.67 16.85 -2.70
N ARG A 211 14.30 15.57 -2.57
CA ARG A 211 14.89 14.40 -3.24
C ARG A 211 13.81 13.37 -3.53
N ALA A 212 14.12 12.35 -4.35
CA ALA A 212 13.25 11.20 -4.49
C ALA A 212 12.98 10.54 -3.12
N ILE A 213 11.81 9.95 -2.97
CA ILE A 213 11.39 9.29 -1.73
C ILE A 213 11.14 7.80 -1.98
N ALA A 214 11.36 6.96 -0.97
CA ALA A 214 10.99 5.55 -1.04
C ALA A 214 9.47 5.38 -1.09
N HIS A 215 8.99 4.33 -1.78
CA HIS A 215 7.58 3.96 -1.72
C HIS A 215 7.20 3.53 -0.30
N GLY A 216 6.06 3.99 0.19
CA GLY A 216 5.55 3.57 1.50
C GLY A 216 5.37 2.04 1.59
N LEU A 217 4.87 1.42 0.53
CA LEU A 217 4.67 -0.03 0.47
C LEU A 217 5.98 -0.82 0.36
N TRP A 218 7.06 -0.26 -0.20
CA TRP A 218 8.39 -0.86 -0.07
C TRP A 218 8.87 -0.86 1.39
N ASN A 219 8.72 0.28 2.09
CA ASN A 219 9.05 0.38 3.50
C ASN A 219 8.24 -0.63 4.33
N LYS A 220 6.93 -0.76 4.05
CA LYS A 220 6.08 -1.77 4.69
C LYS A 220 6.56 -3.18 4.38
N GLY A 221 6.84 -3.50 3.11
CA GLY A 221 7.36 -4.81 2.70
C GLY A 221 8.66 -5.16 3.44
N ARG A 222 9.63 -4.23 3.50
CA ARG A 222 10.88 -4.41 4.23
C ARG A 222 10.65 -4.62 5.74
N ALA A 223 9.75 -3.86 6.32
CA ALA A 223 9.41 -3.99 7.74
C ALA A 223 8.76 -5.36 8.04
N LEU A 224 7.78 -5.79 7.24
CA LEU A 224 7.12 -7.09 7.44
C LEU A 224 8.08 -8.26 7.23
N SER A 225 8.99 -8.16 6.26
CA SER A 225 10.05 -9.14 6.10
C SER A 225 10.97 -9.22 7.34
N ALA A 226 11.35 -8.08 7.92
CA ALA A 226 12.21 -8.03 9.10
C ALA A 226 11.50 -8.44 10.40
N LEU A 227 10.16 -8.29 10.47
CA LEU A 227 9.37 -8.84 11.58
C LEU A 227 9.42 -10.38 11.61
N GLY A 228 9.52 -11.01 10.42
CA GLY A 228 9.72 -12.46 10.32
C GLY A 228 8.70 -13.26 11.14
N GLU A 229 9.17 -14.15 11.98
CA GLU A 229 8.37 -15.07 12.82
C GLU A 229 7.51 -14.36 13.88
N ARG A 230 7.62 -13.03 14.06
CA ARG A 230 6.71 -12.27 14.91
C ARG A 230 5.30 -12.22 14.33
N LEU A 231 5.19 -12.37 13.01
CA LEU A 231 3.90 -12.41 12.32
C LEU A 231 3.45 -13.85 12.14
N PRO A 232 2.17 -14.19 12.44
CA PRO A 232 1.63 -15.50 12.11
C PRO A 232 1.64 -15.76 10.60
N ASP A 233 1.60 -17.01 10.20
CA ASP A 233 1.52 -17.41 8.78
C ASP A 233 0.20 -17.00 8.13
N SER A 234 -0.89 -16.99 8.91
CA SER A 234 -2.23 -16.59 8.50
C SER A 234 -3.08 -16.25 9.73
N GLY A 235 -4.31 -15.77 9.52
CA GLY A 235 -5.17 -15.39 10.62
C GLY A 235 -4.62 -14.16 11.37
N TYR A 236 -4.17 -13.14 10.64
CA TYR A 236 -3.67 -11.90 11.26
C TYR A 236 -4.00 -10.66 10.43
N GLU A 237 -3.95 -9.54 11.11
CA GLU A 237 -4.05 -8.21 10.53
C GLU A 237 -2.79 -7.41 10.87
N VAL A 238 -2.30 -6.63 9.92
CA VAL A 238 -1.25 -5.64 10.14
C VAL A 238 -1.64 -4.29 9.53
N GLU A 239 -1.64 -3.27 10.37
CA GLU A 239 -1.89 -1.90 9.96
C GLU A 239 -0.61 -1.07 10.06
N VAL A 240 -0.39 -0.19 9.10
CA VAL A 240 0.68 0.81 9.14
C VAL A 240 0.15 2.20 8.84
N ARG A 241 0.77 3.18 9.46
CA ARG A 241 0.60 4.60 9.19
C ARG A 241 1.89 5.16 8.62
N PHE A 242 1.80 5.76 7.44
CA PHE A 242 2.91 6.49 6.84
C PHE A 242 2.98 7.91 7.40
N GLN A 243 4.17 8.33 7.83
CA GLN A 243 4.39 9.62 8.50
C GLN A 243 5.30 10.50 7.65
N LYS A 244 6.59 10.56 7.94
CA LYS A 244 7.53 11.32 7.14
C LYS A 244 8.11 10.46 6.01
N PRO A 245 8.30 11.01 4.79
CA PRO A 245 8.89 10.24 3.70
C PRO A 245 10.33 9.86 4.00
N VAL A 246 10.76 8.67 3.58
CA VAL A 246 12.17 8.28 3.56
C VAL A 246 12.81 8.90 2.32
N LEU A 247 13.67 9.89 2.51
CA LEU A 247 14.41 10.54 1.41
C LEU A 247 15.51 9.62 0.90
N LEU A 248 15.70 9.55 -0.42
CA LEU A 248 16.69 8.70 -1.06
C LEU A 248 17.97 9.46 -1.48
N PRO A 249 19.17 8.92 -1.23
CA PRO A 249 19.43 7.77 -0.37
C PRO A 249 19.12 8.09 1.10
N GLY A 250 18.79 7.06 1.86
CA GLY A 250 18.47 7.17 3.29
C GLY A 250 18.89 5.94 4.06
N GLU A 251 18.76 6.01 5.37
CA GLU A 251 19.04 4.93 6.30
C GLU A 251 17.93 4.89 7.33
N VAL A 252 17.45 3.69 7.64
CA VAL A 252 16.35 3.48 8.55
C VAL A 252 16.58 2.27 9.45
N ARG A 253 15.99 2.32 10.63
CA ARG A 253 15.99 1.23 11.61
C ARG A 253 14.57 0.88 11.99
N LEU A 254 14.32 -0.40 12.18
CA LEU A 254 13.04 -0.93 12.59
C LEU A 254 13.13 -1.34 14.07
N LEU A 255 12.22 -0.78 14.84
CA LEU A 255 12.02 -1.16 16.23
C LEU A 255 10.69 -1.91 16.33
N ALA A 256 10.63 -2.98 17.10
CA ALA A 256 9.42 -3.77 17.31
C ALA A 256 9.30 -4.25 18.76
N SER A 257 8.08 -4.53 19.19
CA SER A 257 7.81 -5.19 20.45
C SER A 257 8.26 -6.66 20.43
N THR A 258 8.37 -7.27 21.58
CA THR A 258 8.64 -8.71 21.72
C THR A 258 7.61 -9.54 20.94
N PRO A 259 7.98 -10.76 20.48
CA PRO A 259 7.05 -11.65 19.80
C PRO A 259 5.82 -11.96 20.67
N ALA A 260 4.63 -11.71 20.12
CA ALA A 260 3.33 -11.97 20.77
C ALA A 260 2.23 -12.04 19.69
N PRO A 261 1.02 -12.55 20.03
CA PRO A 261 -0.11 -12.55 19.10
C PRO A 261 -0.49 -11.16 18.57
N GLU A 262 -0.16 -10.11 19.34
CA GLU A 262 -0.27 -8.72 18.94
C GLU A 262 1.01 -7.95 19.27
N GLY A 263 1.30 -6.89 18.54
CA GLY A 263 2.48 -6.09 18.81
C GLY A 263 2.56 -4.83 17.96
N GLN A 264 3.61 -4.07 18.18
CA GLN A 264 3.82 -2.78 17.55
C GLN A 264 5.22 -2.70 16.95
N PHE A 265 5.37 -1.85 15.95
CA PHE A 265 6.65 -1.53 15.35
C PHE A 265 6.70 -0.10 14.83
N VAL A 266 7.91 0.44 14.74
CA VAL A 266 8.17 1.78 14.22
C VAL A 266 9.39 1.75 13.32
N LEU A 267 9.26 2.34 12.13
CA LEU A 267 10.40 2.59 11.23
C LEU A 267 10.89 4.02 11.48
N ARG A 268 12.13 4.16 11.91
CA ARG A 268 12.76 5.44 12.21
C ARG A 268 13.97 5.68 11.32
N GLY A 269 14.21 6.93 10.99
CA GLY A 269 15.39 7.38 10.27
C GLY A 269 16.41 8.03 11.19
N ARG A 270 17.28 8.86 10.60
CA ARG A 270 18.23 9.68 11.35
C ARG A 270 17.47 10.60 12.32
N ASP A 271 18.13 10.92 13.45
CA ASP A 271 17.57 11.79 14.49
C ASP A 271 16.20 11.33 15.01
N ASP A 272 16.01 10.01 14.99
CA ASP A 272 14.80 9.35 15.46
C ASP A 272 13.50 9.75 14.72
N LEU A 273 13.64 10.29 13.51
CA LEU A 273 12.52 10.76 12.69
C LEU A 273 11.57 9.61 12.34
N PRO A 274 10.28 9.66 12.72
CA PRO A 274 9.35 8.58 12.43
C PRO A 274 8.91 8.60 10.97
N HIS A 275 9.15 7.50 10.26
CA HIS A 275 8.74 7.30 8.87
C HIS A 275 7.45 6.48 8.75
N MET A 276 7.28 5.49 9.60
CA MET A 276 6.12 4.61 9.63
C MET A 276 5.94 4.01 11.02
N SER A 277 4.73 3.97 11.53
CA SER A 277 4.35 3.18 12.69
C SER A 277 3.36 2.10 12.28
N GLY A 278 3.33 0.98 12.97
CA GLY A 278 2.40 -0.10 12.69
C GLY A 278 2.14 -0.98 13.89
N ALA A 279 1.07 -1.76 13.77
CA ALA A 279 0.71 -2.78 14.72
C ALA A 279 0.24 -4.03 13.99
N TRP A 280 0.42 -5.19 14.60
CA TRP A 280 -0.16 -6.44 14.15
C TRP A 280 -1.00 -7.06 15.26
N ARG A 281 -1.95 -7.88 14.88
CA ARG A 281 -2.73 -8.72 15.78
C ARG A 281 -3.17 -9.99 15.09
N ALA A 282 -3.16 -11.09 15.81
CA ALA A 282 -3.85 -12.30 15.39
C ALA A 282 -5.35 -12.03 15.27
N THR A 283 -6.01 -12.61 14.28
CA THR A 283 -7.46 -12.55 14.12
C THR A 283 -8.02 -13.94 14.37
N PRO A 284 -9.18 -14.07 15.04
CA PRO A 284 -9.85 -15.37 15.13
C PRO A 284 -10.06 -15.95 13.74
N THR A 285 -9.73 -17.22 13.56
CA THR A 285 -10.03 -18.03 12.37
C THR A 285 -11.51 -18.34 12.29
#